data_537f69dbebc96a7734faba74de97f035
#
_entry.id   537f69dbebc96a7734faba74de97f035
#
_cell.length_a   1.000
_cell.length_b   1.000
_cell.length_c   1.000
_cell.angle_alpha   90.00
_cell.angle_beta   90.00
_cell.angle_gamma   90.00
#
_symmetry.space_group_name_H-M   'P 1'
#
loop_
_entity.id
_entity.type
_entity.pdbx_description
1 polymer ?
#
loop_
_entity_poly.entity_id
_entity_poly.type
_entity_poly.pdbx_seq_one_letter_code
_entity_poly.pdbx_strand_id
1 'polypeptide(L)'
;MLKWLTDTFGKARLMRWFMTFYPPYLGAGVRVQHISDDFRDIQVSMGLSWYNRNYVGTQFGGSLYSMVDPFYMLLLMENLGRDYIVWDKAASIDFISPGKGPVYARFSIDETLLDEIRRQTANGEKYLPQLQVDIHDGAGXXVARVDKTLYVRRKPPARQA
;
A
#
# COMPACT_ATOMS: atom_id res chain seq x y z
N MET A 1 16.29 20.48 5.08
CA MET A 1 14.95 20.65 5.68
C MET A 1 14.21 19.33 5.87
N LEU A 2 14.06 18.52 4.80
CA LEU A 2 13.33 17.26 4.90
C LEU A 2 13.98 16.26 5.89
N LYS A 3 15.31 16.17 5.88
CA LYS A 3 16.03 15.27 6.80
C LYS A 3 15.78 15.66 8.27
N TRP A 4 15.79 16.96 8.60
CA TRP A 4 15.50 17.43 9.94
C TRP A 4 14.10 17.00 10.40
N LEU A 5 13.10 17.11 9.51
CA LEU A 5 11.73 16.67 9.83
C LEU A 5 11.67 15.15 10.11
N THR A 6 12.36 14.34 9.30
CA THR A 6 12.37 12.90 9.54
C THR A 6 13.09 12.52 10.82
N ASP A 7 14.18 13.22 11.14
CA ASP A 7 14.93 12.97 12.37
C ASP A 7 14.13 13.38 13.63
N THR A 8 13.27 14.42 13.50
CA THR A 8 12.48 14.92 14.63
C THR A 8 11.19 14.14 14.85
N PHE A 9 10.47 13.82 13.76
CA PHE A 9 9.12 13.27 13.85
C PHE A 9 9.01 11.81 13.44
N GLY A 10 10.07 11.24 12.87
CA GLY A 10 10.04 9.89 12.35
C GLY A 10 9.44 9.83 10.95
N LYS A 11 10.06 9.03 10.07
CA LYS A 11 9.67 8.94 8.66
C LYS A 11 8.25 8.37 8.48
N ALA A 12 7.90 7.36 9.26
CA ALA A 12 6.57 6.72 9.19
C ALA A 12 5.46 7.72 9.55
N ARG A 13 5.67 8.53 10.58
CA ARG A 13 4.69 9.55 10.99
C ARG A 13 4.52 10.62 9.92
N LEU A 14 5.62 11.09 9.33
CA LEU A 14 5.55 12.07 8.24
C LEU A 14 4.85 11.51 7.02
N MET A 15 5.13 10.25 6.67
CA MET A 15 4.46 9.59 5.55
C MET A 15 2.96 9.47 5.81
N ARG A 16 2.57 9.10 7.05
CA ARG A 16 1.15 9.02 7.41
C ARG A 16 0.47 10.39 7.26
N TRP A 17 1.13 11.47 7.70
CA TRP A 17 0.62 12.83 7.53
C TRP A 17 0.47 13.20 6.05
N PHE A 18 1.51 12.93 5.25
CA PHE A 18 1.49 13.21 3.82
C PHE A 18 0.31 12.50 3.14
N MET A 19 0.15 11.20 3.43
CA MET A 19 -0.92 10.41 2.83
C MET A 19 -2.31 10.86 3.28
N THR A 20 -2.43 11.38 4.50
CA THR A 20 -3.71 11.90 5.01
C THR A 20 -4.20 13.09 4.17
N PHE A 21 -3.27 13.93 3.71
CA PHE A 21 -3.61 15.12 2.92
C PHE A 21 -3.43 14.93 1.41
N TYR A 22 -3.12 13.72 0.99
CA TYR A 22 -2.96 13.39 -0.43
C TYR A 22 -4.32 13.55 -1.14
N PRO A 23 -4.40 14.42 -2.20
CA PRO A 23 -5.71 14.77 -2.77
C PRO A 23 -6.58 13.60 -3.21
N PRO A 24 -6.05 12.56 -3.90
CA PRO A 24 -6.90 11.40 -4.23
C PRO A 24 -7.52 10.72 -3.01
N TYR A 25 -6.82 10.72 -1.87
CA TYR A 25 -7.31 10.10 -0.64
C TYR A 25 -8.33 10.98 0.07
N LEU A 26 -8.14 12.29 0.04
CA LEU A 26 -9.16 13.21 0.58
C LEU A 26 -10.48 13.03 -0.15
N GLY A 27 -10.45 12.96 -1.49
CA GLY A 27 -11.65 12.76 -2.29
C GLY A 27 -12.32 11.41 -2.06
N ALA A 28 -11.52 10.35 -1.92
CA ALA A 28 -12.05 9.01 -1.69
C ALA A 28 -12.48 8.78 -0.23
N GLY A 29 -12.01 9.60 0.71
CA GLY A 29 -12.28 9.40 2.13
C GLY A 29 -11.32 8.40 2.79
N VAL A 30 -10.17 8.14 2.17
CA VAL A 30 -9.17 7.20 2.68
C VAL A 30 -8.32 7.87 3.76
N ARG A 31 -8.04 7.14 4.83
CA ARG A 31 -7.18 7.60 5.93
C ARG A 31 -6.18 6.53 6.29
N VAL A 32 -4.92 6.92 6.38
CA VAL A 32 -3.86 6.03 6.86
C VAL A 32 -3.85 6.09 8.38
N GLN A 33 -4.27 5.00 9.01
CA GLN A 33 -4.42 4.92 10.46
C GLN A 33 -3.07 4.71 11.14
N HIS A 34 -2.23 3.86 10.54
CA HIS A 34 -0.97 3.44 11.16
C HIS A 34 0.04 3.10 10.09
N ILE A 35 1.29 3.46 10.32
CA ILE A 35 2.47 2.95 9.61
C ILE A 35 3.49 2.62 10.70
N SER A 36 3.97 1.37 10.74
CA SER A 36 5.01 0.99 11.70
C SER A 36 6.33 1.67 11.36
N ASP A 37 7.16 1.91 12.38
CA ASP A 37 8.43 2.62 12.19
C ASP A 37 9.39 1.87 11.26
N ASP A 38 9.29 0.54 11.22
CA ASP A 38 10.08 -0.30 10.32
C ASP A 38 9.45 -0.47 8.93
N PHE A 39 8.32 0.19 8.67
CA PHE A 39 7.59 0.08 7.40
C PHE A 39 7.25 -1.37 7.04
N ARG A 40 6.80 -2.16 8.03
CA ARG A 40 6.36 -3.55 7.78
C ARG A 40 4.88 -3.77 7.99
N ASP A 41 4.18 -2.77 8.55
CA ASP A 41 2.74 -2.85 8.78
C ASP A 41 2.11 -1.50 8.49
N ILE A 42 1.05 -1.52 7.68
CA ILE A 42 0.25 -0.33 7.38
C ILE A 42 -1.21 -0.69 7.55
N GLN A 43 -1.97 0.21 8.18
CA GLN A 43 -3.40 0.05 8.36
C GLN A 43 -4.12 1.27 7.79
N VAL A 44 -5.14 1.03 6.98
CA VAL A 44 -5.91 2.10 6.33
C VAL A 44 -7.39 1.86 6.56
N SER A 45 -8.14 2.96 6.55
CA SER A 45 -9.59 2.90 6.58
C SER A 45 -10.17 3.85 5.52
N MET A 46 -11.40 3.61 5.14
CA MET A 46 -12.13 4.50 4.25
C MET A 46 -13.56 4.62 4.76
N GLY A 47 -13.95 5.85 5.08
CA GLY A 47 -15.32 6.14 5.54
C GLY A 47 -16.31 6.13 4.39
N LEU A 48 -17.61 6.04 4.73
CA LEU A 48 -18.68 6.18 3.75
C LEU A 48 -19.45 7.45 4.06
N SER A 49 -19.49 8.37 3.10
CA SER A 49 -20.11 9.67 3.22
C SER A 49 -20.93 10.01 1.96
N TRP A 50 -21.69 11.09 2.02
CA TRP A 50 -22.54 11.48 0.89
C TRP A 50 -21.73 11.76 -0.39
N TYR A 51 -20.48 12.20 -0.24
CA TYR A 51 -19.65 12.63 -1.38
C TYR A 51 -18.83 11.51 -2.01
N ASN A 52 -18.63 10.35 -1.30
CA ASN A 52 -17.76 9.28 -1.81
C ASN A 52 -18.49 7.95 -2.05
N ARG A 53 -19.81 7.92 -1.80
CA ARG A 53 -20.61 6.72 -2.07
C ARG A 53 -20.95 6.61 -3.55
N ASN A 54 -21.18 5.39 -4.01
CA ASN A 54 -21.63 5.15 -5.38
C ASN A 54 -23.15 5.40 -5.53
N TYR A 55 -23.65 5.20 -6.74
CA TYR A 55 -25.05 5.48 -7.08
C TYR A 55 -26.05 4.71 -6.21
N VAL A 56 -25.68 3.49 -5.79
CA VAL A 56 -26.58 2.65 -4.98
C VAL A 56 -26.34 2.81 -3.47
N GLY A 57 -25.50 3.76 -3.07
CA GLY A 57 -25.32 4.12 -1.66
C GLY A 57 -24.26 3.30 -0.91
N THR A 58 -23.42 2.56 -1.63
CA THR A 58 -22.34 1.77 -1.01
C THR A 58 -20.97 2.33 -1.40
N GLN A 59 -19.90 1.72 -0.89
CA GLN A 59 -18.54 2.12 -1.24
C GLN A 59 -18.32 2.03 -2.76
N PHE A 60 -17.73 3.06 -3.34
CA PHE A 60 -17.40 3.11 -4.77
C PHE A 60 -16.24 2.18 -5.06
N GLY A 61 -16.40 1.29 -6.05
CA GLY A 61 -15.38 0.27 -6.36
C GLY A 61 -14.00 0.84 -6.69
N GLY A 62 -13.96 1.97 -7.41
CA GLY A 62 -12.70 2.66 -7.69
C GLY A 62 -12.01 3.14 -6.43
N SER A 63 -12.78 3.60 -5.43
CA SER A 63 -12.21 4.02 -4.14
C SER A 63 -11.73 2.82 -3.33
N LEU A 64 -12.41 1.67 -3.43
CA LEU A 64 -11.93 0.43 -2.79
C LEU A 64 -10.56 0.04 -3.33
N TYR A 65 -10.35 0.10 -4.66
CA TYR A 65 -9.03 -0.14 -5.20
C TYR A 65 -8.04 0.96 -4.78
N SER A 66 -8.42 2.23 -4.87
CA SER A 66 -7.57 3.37 -4.51
C SER A 66 -7.02 3.25 -3.08
N MET A 67 -7.86 2.77 -2.12
CA MET A 67 -7.42 2.68 -0.72
C MET A 67 -6.35 1.63 -0.48
N VAL A 68 -6.13 0.73 -1.44
CA VAL A 68 -5.12 -0.34 -1.28
C VAL A 68 -3.95 -0.19 -2.26
N ASP A 69 -4.04 0.74 -3.20
CA ASP A 69 -3.13 0.79 -4.34
C ASP A 69 -1.64 0.86 -3.96
N PRO A 70 -1.13 1.84 -3.18
CA PRO A 70 0.31 2.07 -3.12
C PRO A 70 1.05 1.31 -2.02
N PHE A 71 0.35 0.61 -1.12
CA PHE A 71 0.96 0.29 0.17
C PHE A 71 1.98 -0.84 0.11
N TYR A 72 1.72 -1.92 -0.64
CA TYR A 72 2.74 -2.97 -0.79
C TYR A 72 3.98 -2.43 -1.50
N MET A 73 3.80 -1.59 -2.53
CA MET A 73 4.93 -0.94 -3.19
C MET A 73 5.73 -0.11 -2.20
N LEU A 74 5.04 0.69 -1.38
CA LEU A 74 5.69 1.55 -0.37
C LEU A 74 6.48 0.71 0.66
N LEU A 75 5.85 -0.36 1.18
CA LEU A 75 6.53 -1.24 2.15
C LEU A 75 7.79 -1.84 1.55
N LEU A 76 7.71 -2.34 0.30
CA LEU A 76 8.88 -2.93 -0.36
C LEU A 76 9.96 -1.89 -0.66
N MET A 77 9.58 -0.69 -1.13
CA MET A 77 10.55 0.38 -1.40
C MET A 77 11.33 0.75 -0.14
N GLU A 78 10.64 0.87 0.99
CA GLU A 78 11.26 1.28 2.23
C GLU A 78 12.20 0.19 2.79
N ASN A 79 11.82 -1.08 2.65
CA ASN A 79 12.59 -2.18 3.21
C ASN A 79 13.73 -2.65 2.30
N LEU A 80 13.57 -2.57 0.99
CA LEU A 80 14.63 -2.98 0.04
C LEU A 80 15.63 -1.88 -0.23
N GLY A 81 15.20 -0.61 -0.13
CA GLY A 81 16.10 0.53 -0.28
C GLY A 81 16.34 0.96 -1.72
N ARG A 82 17.25 1.94 -1.88
CA ARG A 82 17.47 2.64 -3.14
C ARG A 82 18.13 1.80 -4.23
N ASP A 83 18.68 0.66 -3.87
CA ASP A 83 19.32 -0.25 -4.86
C ASP A 83 18.28 -1.05 -5.64
N TYR A 84 17.01 -0.88 -5.35
CA TYR A 84 15.94 -1.62 -6.00
C TYR A 84 15.01 -0.69 -6.77
N ILE A 85 14.44 -1.23 -7.83
CA ILE A 85 13.34 -0.65 -8.59
C ILE A 85 12.09 -1.44 -8.18
N VAL A 86 11.05 -0.73 -7.73
CA VAL A 86 9.79 -1.35 -7.31
C VAL A 86 8.64 -0.53 -7.91
N TRP A 87 7.68 -1.21 -8.57
CA TRP A 87 6.42 -0.57 -8.94
C TRP A 87 5.28 -1.59 -9.00
N ASP A 88 4.05 -1.10 -8.97
CA ASP A 88 2.87 -1.94 -9.18
C ASP A 88 2.75 -2.28 -10.66
N LYS A 89 2.77 -3.58 -11.00
CA LYS A 89 2.73 -4.05 -12.38
C LYS A 89 1.31 -4.40 -12.83
N ALA A 90 0.55 -5.04 -11.95
CA ALA A 90 -0.81 -5.47 -12.26
C ALA A 90 -1.60 -5.65 -10.97
N ALA A 91 -2.92 -5.58 -11.09
CA ALA A 91 -3.80 -5.89 -9.99
C ALA A 91 -5.14 -6.37 -10.51
N SER A 92 -5.82 -7.18 -9.70
CA SER A 92 -7.23 -7.50 -9.90
C SER A 92 -7.97 -7.29 -8.58
N ILE A 93 -9.23 -6.95 -8.67
CA ILE A 93 -10.09 -6.77 -7.51
C ILE A 93 -11.37 -7.57 -7.68
N ASP A 94 -11.70 -8.36 -6.68
CA ASP A 94 -12.97 -9.08 -6.59
C ASP A 94 -13.85 -8.37 -5.56
N PHE A 95 -15.03 -7.93 -6.00
CA PHE A 95 -16.01 -7.29 -5.13
C PHE A 95 -16.91 -8.40 -4.54
N ILE A 96 -16.74 -8.65 -3.25
CA ILE A 96 -17.35 -9.80 -2.58
C ILE A 96 -18.72 -9.43 -1.99
N SER A 97 -18.78 -8.26 -1.34
CA SER A 97 -20.04 -7.77 -0.77
C SER A 97 -20.07 -6.25 -0.78
N PRO A 98 -21.27 -5.64 -0.84
CA PRO A 98 -21.37 -4.18 -0.82
C PRO A 98 -20.90 -3.60 0.51
N GLY A 99 -19.95 -2.68 0.48
CA GLY A 99 -19.52 -1.94 1.66
C GLY A 99 -20.56 -0.90 2.04
N LYS A 100 -21.32 -1.13 3.11
CA LYS A 100 -22.41 -0.24 3.55
C LYS A 100 -22.00 0.68 4.70
N GLY A 101 -20.71 0.72 5.04
CA GLY A 101 -20.17 1.57 6.09
C GLY A 101 -18.66 1.69 5.92
N PRO A 102 -17.95 2.10 6.97
CA PRO A 102 -16.49 2.18 6.90
C PRO A 102 -15.87 0.83 6.59
N VAL A 103 -14.77 0.86 5.84
CA VAL A 103 -14.01 -0.34 5.47
C VAL A 103 -12.54 -0.17 5.87
N TYR A 104 -11.84 -1.29 6.04
CA TYR A 104 -10.50 -1.36 6.60
C TYR A 104 -9.65 -2.34 5.83
N ALA A 105 -8.36 -2.04 5.69
CA ALA A 105 -7.39 -2.96 5.10
C ALA A 105 -6.08 -2.89 5.90
N ARG A 106 -5.36 -4.00 5.95
CA ARG A 106 -4.06 -4.08 6.62
C ARG A 106 -3.07 -4.74 5.69
N PHE A 107 -1.89 -4.16 5.61
CA PHE A 107 -0.77 -4.61 4.79
C PHE A 107 0.37 -4.99 5.71
N SER A 108 0.93 -6.17 5.51
CA SER A 108 2.11 -6.57 6.27
C SER A 108 3.07 -7.33 5.36
N ILE A 109 4.36 -7.14 5.61
CA ILE A 109 5.42 -7.91 4.97
C ILE A 109 6.37 -8.42 6.04
N ASP A 110 6.98 -9.56 5.77
CA ASP A 110 7.90 -10.18 6.72
C ASP A 110 9.30 -10.34 6.10
N GLU A 111 10.24 -10.76 6.92
CA GLU A 111 11.62 -10.97 6.44
C GLU A 111 11.70 -12.10 5.43
N THR A 112 10.83 -13.10 5.53
CA THR A 112 10.80 -14.21 4.57
C THR A 112 10.54 -13.71 3.15
N LEU A 113 9.55 -12.83 2.99
CA LEU A 113 9.26 -12.22 1.69
C LEU A 113 10.43 -11.38 1.20
N LEU A 114 11.02 -10.56 2.08
CA LEU A 114 12.14 -9.70 1.70
C LEU A 114 13.36 -10.53 1.27
N ASP A 115 13.68 -11.60 1.98
CA ASP A 115 14.79 -12.48 1.63
C ASP A 115 14.52 -13.20 0.31
N GLU A 116 13.29 -13.64 0.08
CA GLU A 116 12.92 -14.24 -1.21
C GLU A 116 13.14 -13.26 -2.35
N ILE A 117 12.71 -12.01 -2.17
CA ILE A 117 12.89 -10.96 -3.20
C ILE A 117 14.40 -10.74 -3.44
N ARG A 118 15.19 -10.61 -2.37
CA ARG A 118 16.64 -10.40 -2.51
C ARG A 118 17.32 -11.57 -3.26
N ARG A 119 16.89 -12.78 -2.93
CA ARG A 119 17.44 -14.01 -3.56
C ARG A 119 17.07 -14.05 -5.06
N GLN A 120 15.83 -13.78 -5.39
CA GLN A 120 15.32 -13.86 -6.76
C GLN A 120 15.91 -12.76 -7.67
N THR A 121 16.32 -11.65 -7.09
CA THR A 121 16.85 -10.51 -7.86
C THR A 121 18.38 -10.37 -7.75
N ALA A 122 19.06 -11.31 -7.11
CA ALA A 122 20.50 -11.20 -6.83
C ALA A 122 21.32 -11.06 -8.12
N ASN A 123 20.90 -11.71 -9.20
CA ASN A 123 21.57 -11.67 -10.51
C ASN A 123 21.15 -10.50 -11.39
N GLY A 124 20.31 -9.56 -10.87
CA GLY A 124 19.82 -8.42 -11.62
C GLY A 124 18.57 -8.71 -12.45
N GLU A 125 18.03 -9.93 -12.38
CA GLU A 125 16.77 -10.27 -13.04
C GLU A 125 15.58 -9.71 -12.28
N LYS A 126 14.47 -9.54 -12.99
CA LYS A 126 13.22 -9.10 -12.36
C LYS A 126 12.58 -10.25 -11.61
N TYR A 127 11.87 -9.92 -10.54
CA TYR A 127 11.00 -10.83 -9.80
C TYR A 127 9.60 -10.17 -9.68
N LEU A 128 8.56 -10.98 -9.75
CA LEU A 128 7.19 -10.50 -9.74
C LEU A 128 6.43 -11.11 -8.55
N PRO A 129 6.69 -10.63 -7.32
CA PRO A 129 5.95 -11.15 -6.17
C PRO A 129 4.46 -10.85 -6.29
N GLN A 130 3.65 -11.81 -5.87
CA GLN A 130 2.20 -11.70 -5.84
C GLN A 130 1.76 -11.62 -4.38
N LEU A 131 1.04 -10.56 -4.06
CA LEU A 131 0.57 -10.27 -2.71
C LEU A 131 -0.93 -10.03 -2.75
N GLN A 132 -1.59 -10.30 -1.64
CA GLN A 132 -3.04 -10.18 -1.55
C GLN A 132 -3.42 -9.35 -0.34
N VAL A 133 -4.45 -8.53 -0.48
CA VAL A 133 -5.01 -7.77 0.64
C VAL A 133 -6.52 -7.85 0.60
N ASP A 134 -7.12 -8.10 1.76
CA ASP A 134 -8.57 -8.10 1.94
C ASP A 134 -9.02 -6.77 2.53
N ILE A 135 -10.14 -6.30 2.03
CA ILE A 135 -10.85 -5.13 2.55
C ILE A 135 -12.08 -5.63 3.32
N HIS A 136 -12.14 -5.28 4.60
CA HIS A 136 -13.20 -5.74 5.50
C HIS A 136 -14.06 -4.58 5.97
N ASP A 137 -15.28 -4.86 6.30
CA ASP A 137 -16.13 -3.90 7.01
C ASP A 137 -15.82 -3.91 8.52
N GLY A 138 -16.53 -3.09 9.27
CA GLY A 138 -16.31 -2.98 10.71
C GLY A 138 -16.70 -4.23 11.53
N ALA A 139 -17.43 -5.16 10.91
CA ALA A 139 -17.80 -6.43 11.54
C ALA A 139 -16.84 -7.57 11.18
N GLY A 140 -15.90 -7.26 10.25
CA GLY A 140 -14.89 -8.23 9.80
C GLY A 140 -15.24 -9.01 8.52
N UNK A 141 -16.16 -8.72 7.68
CA UNK A 141 -16.55 -9.35 6.49
C UNK A 141 -15.80 -8.87 5.32
N UNK A 142 -15.46 -9.50 4.35
CA UNK A 142 -14.77 -9.13 3.29
C UNK A 142 -15.61 -8.44 2.42
N VAL A 143 -15.35 -7.34 2.09
CA VAL A 143 -16.02 -6.47 1.15
C VAL A 143 -15.38 -6.64 -0.25
N ALA A 144 -14.06 -6.67 -0.29
CA ALA A 144 -13.34 -6.92 -1.54
C ALA A 144 -12.00 -7.59 -1.24
N ARG A 145 -11.47 -8.26 -2.25
CA ARG A 145 -10.13 -8.88 -2.22
C ARG A 145 -9.33 -8.36 -3.40
N VAL A 146 -8.10 -7.94 -3.14
CA VAL A 146 -7.23 -7.40 -4.19
C VAL A 146 -5.97 -8.23 -4.27
N ASP A 147 -5.68 -8.75 -5.46
CA ASP A 147 -4.42 -9.41 -5.77
C ASP A 147 -3.52 -8.41 -6.48
N LYS A 148 -2.29 -8.28 -6.00
CA LYS A 148 -1.30 -7.33 -6.53
C LYS A 148 -0.10 -8.08 -7.06
N THR A 149 0.34 -7.75 -8.27
CA THR A 149 1.62 -8.20 -8.81
C THR A 149 2.54 -7.00 -8.83
N LEU A 150 3.65 -7.08 -8.11
CA LEU A 150 4.64 -6.03 -8.13
C LEU A 150 5.81 -6.42 -9.05
N TYR A 151 6.49 -5.42 -9.57
CA TYR A 151 7.74 -5.61 -10.30
C TYR A 151 8.86 -5.19 -9.36
N VAL A 152 9.81 -6.09 -9.11
CA VAL A 152 10.98 -5.77 -8.30
C VAL A 152 12.22 -6.19 -9.07
N ARG A 153 13.24 -5.33 -9.07
CA ARG A 153 14.52 -5.63 -9.71
C ARG A 153 15.64 -4.91 -8.97
N ARG A 154 16.76 -5.59 -8.76
CA ARG A 154 17.95 -4.95 -8.24
C ARG A 154 18.65 -4.17 -9.35
N LYS A 155 19.01 -2.92 -9.09
CA LYS A 155 19.72 -2.07 -10.05
C LYS A 155 21.11 -2.60 -10.30
N PRO A 156 21.66 -2.43 -11.52
CA PRO A 156 23.07 -2.72 -11.73
C PRO A 156 23.93 -1.80 -10.86
N PRO A 157 25.13 -2.24 -10.47
CA PRO A 157 26.04 -1.37 -9.73
C PRO A 157 26.29 -0.08 -10.51
N ALA A 158 26.41 1.04 -9.79
CA ALA A 158 26.71 2.31 -10.43
C ALA A 158 28.07 2.18 -11.16
N ARG A 159 28.09 2.55 -12.42
CA ARG A 159 29.38 2.61 -13.16
C ARG A 159 30.26 3.62 -12.46
N GLN A 160 31.44 3.18 -12.03
CA GLN A 160 32.43 4.09 -11.52
C GLN A 160 32.88 4.95 -12.71
N ALA A 161 32.66 6.26 -12.60
CA ALA A 161 33.10 7.23 -13.62
C ALA A 161 34.59 7.49 -13.46
#